data_7b99f9f53d8c6bc929eada2de6931383
#
_entry.id   7b99f9f53d8c6bc929eada2de6931383
#
_cell.length_a   1.000
_cell.length_b   1.000
_cell.length_c   1.000
_cell.angle_alpha   90.00
_cell.angle_beta   90.00
_cell.angle_gamma   90.00
#
_symmetry.space_group_name_H-M   'P 1'
#
loop_
_entity.id
_entity.type
_entity.pdbx_description
1 polymer ?
#
loop_
_entity_poly.entity_id
_entity_poly.type
_entity_poly.pdbx_seq_one_letter_code
_entity_poly.pdbx_strand_id
1 'polypeptide(L)'
;MKVCIYGAGAIGGWLGVALAQAGHPVSMVARGDTLRALQAEGLRMRRADGSLAQVPVTAHSDPAALGVQDLVVVAVKAPGLPDVARAMAPLIGPDTIVLTAMNGVPWWYFHRIGGPLEGTRLASVDPGDAPDDAGPHAGTRHGPP
;
A
#
# COMPACT_ATOMS: atom_id res chain seq x y z
N MET A 1 12.22 7.60 9.02
CA MET A 1 11.58 6.42 8.44
C MET A 1 11.19 6.76 7.01
N LYS A 2 11.67 6.00 6.03
CA LYS A 2 11.29 6.14 4.61
C LYS A 2 9.90 5.54 4.40
N VAL A 3 8.97 6.32 3.87
CA VAL A 3 7.60 5.88 3.66
C VAL A 3 7.24 5.94 2.19
N CYS A 4 6.72 4.84 1.65
CA CYS A 4 6.09 4.82 0.34
C CYS A 4 4.58 4.69 0.47
N ILE A 5 3.84 5.56 -0.19
CA ILE A 5 2.39 5.45 -0.34
C ILE A 5 2.07 4.91 -1.73
N TYR A 6 1.53 3.71 -1.78
CA TYR A 6 1.08 3.09 -3.01
C TYR A 6 -0.40 3.44 -3.24
N GLY A 7 -0.63 4.43 -4.11
CA GLY A 7 -1.95 4.99 -4.41
C GLY A 7 -2.17 6.39 -3.83
N ALA A 8 -2.15 7.39 -4.71
CA ALA A 8 -2.29 8.81 -4.38
C ALA A 8 -3.77 9.27 -4.40
N GLY A 9 -4.68 8.44 -3.88
CA GLY A 9 -6.08 8.79 -3.66
C GLY A 9 -6.28 9.64 -2.39
N ALA A 10 -7.54 9.86 -1.99
CA ALA A 10 -7.86 10.70 -0.83
C ALA A 10 -7.19 10.23 0.46
N ILE A 11 -7.25 8.93 0.76
CA ILE A 11 -6.64 8.35 1.98
C ILE A 11 -5.10 8.39 1.89
N GLY A 12 -4.53 7.93 0.77
CA GLY A 12 -3.07 7.99 0.58
C GLY A 12 -2.54 9.42 0.59
N GLY A 13 -3.25 10.36 0.00
CA GLY A 13 -2.89 11.78 0.04
C GLY A 13 -2.94 12.36 1.46
N TRP A 14 -3.98 12.05 2.22
CA TRP A 14 -4.10 12.49 3.61
C TRP A 14 -2.97 11.96 4.49
N LEU A 15 -2.70 10.65 4.43
CA LEU A 15 -1.59 10.02 5.16
C LEU A 15 -0.24 10.59 4.73
N GLY A 16 -0.05 10.79 3.41
CA GLY A 16 1.18 11.35 2.87
C GLY A 16 1.48 12.75 3.37
N VAL A 17 0.48 13.64 3.42
CA VAL A 17 0.66 14.97 3.99
C VAL A 17 0.99 14.90 5.48
N ALA A 18 0.27 14.08 6.25
CA ALA A 18 0.49 13.94 7.69
C ALA A 18 1.91 13.43 8.00
N LEU A 19 2.36 12.38 7.28
CA LEU A 19 3.69 11.81 7.47
C LEU A 19 4.82 12.75 7.04
N ALA A 20 4.65 13.45 5.92
CA ALA A 20 5.64 14.43 5.46
C ALA A 20 5.74 15.62 6.43
N GLN A 21 4.62 16.11 6.97
CA GLN A 21 4.61 17.16 8.00
C GLN A 21 5.22 16.70 9.32
N ALA A 22 5.18 15.41 9.62
CA ALA A 22 5.89 14.81 10.76
C ALA A 22 7.40 14.58 10.51
N GLY A 23 7.92 15.06 9.37
CA GLY A 23 9.35 15.00 9.05
C GLY A 23 9.83 13.70 8.43
N HIS A 24 8.91 12.85 7.93
CA HIS A 24 9.29 11.63 7.23
C HIS A 24 9.47 11.88 5.73
N PRO A 25 10.54 11.37 5.09
CA PRO A 25 10.62 11.37 3.63
C PRO A 25 9.52 10.46 3.06
N VAL A 26 8.63 11.07 2.27
CA VAL A 26 7.49 10.39 1.65
C VAL A 26 7.72 10.25 0.16
N SER A 27 7.58 9.03 -0.33
CA SER A 27 7.50 8.71 -1.75
C SER A 27 6.09 8.20 -2.10
N MET A 28 5.72 8.33 -3.37
CA MET A 28 4.39 7.94 -3.84
C MET A 28 4.46 7.17 -5.15
N VAL A 29 3.76 6.05 -5.23
CA VAL A 29 3.52 5.37 -6.51
C VAL A 29 2.21 5.86 -7.08
N ALA A 30 2.27 6.50 -8.25
CA ALA A 30 1.12 7.06 -8.95
C ALA A 30 1.28 6.94 -10.46
N ARG A 31 0.20 7.13 -11.22
CA ARG A 31 0.20 7.04 -12.69
C ARG A 31 -0.52 8.24 -13.30
N GLY A 32 -0.31 8.43 -14.60
CA GLY A 32 -1.03 9.42 -15.40
C GLY A 32 -0.94 10.85 -14.86
N ASP A 33 -2.06 11.56 -14.87
CA ASP A 33 -2.14 12.96 -14.45
C ASP A 33 -1.79 13.17 -12.98
N THR A 34 -2.14 12.22 -12.14
CA THR A 34 -1.78 12.26 -10.72
C THR A 34 -0.27 12.25 -10.52
N LEU A 35 0.44 11.40 -11.25
CA LEU A 35 1.92 11.39 -11.20
C LEU A 35 2.50 12.72 -11.64
N ARG A 36 2.02 13.26 -12.78
CA ARG A 36 2.49 14.56 -13.30
C ARG A 36 2.28 15.69 -12.29
N ALA A 37 1.11 15.73 -11.65
CA ALA A 37 0.80 16.73 -10.64
C ALA A 37 1.70 16.60 -9.41
N LEU A 38 1.94 15.38 -8.92
CA LEU A 38 2.84 15.13 -7.79
C LEU A 38 4.29 15.53 -8.07
N GLN A 39 4.77 15.29 -9.30
CA GLN A 39 6.13 15.65 -9.70
C GLN A 39 6.30 17.15 -9.90
N ALA A 40 5.27 17.84 -10.40
CA ALA A 40 5.33 19.29 -10.65
C ALA A 40 5.12 20.12 -9.37
N GLU A 41 4.20 19.70 -8.50
CA GLU A 41 3.68 20.54 -7.42
C GLU A 41 3.82 19.90 -6.03
N GLY A 42 4.31 18.66 -5.95
CA GLY A 42 4.27 17.89 -4.72
C GLY A 42 2.86 17.41 -4.35
N LEU A 43 2.72 16.92 -3.14
CA LEU A 43 1.43 16.45 -2.63
C LEU A 43 0.64 17.61 -2.02
N ARG A 44 -0.56 17.82 -2.52
CA ARG A 44 -1.48 18.88 -2.07
C ARG A 44 -2.75 18.31 -1.49
N MET A 45 -3.20 18.87 -0.40
CA MET A 45 -4.44 18.48 0.26
C MET A 45 -5.19 19.74 0.74
N ARG A 46 -6.46 19.85 0.38
CA ARG A 46 -7.36 20.88 0.94
C ARG A 46 -7.87 20.40 2.30
N ARG A 47 -7.70 21.20 3.33
CA ARG A 47 -8.21 20.93 4.67
C ARG A 47 -9.69 21.36 4.79
N ALA A 48 -10.33 20.90 5.87
CA ALA A 48 -11.74 21.24 6.15
C ALA A 48 -11.97 22.76 6.34
N ASP A 49 -10.97 23.47 6.83
CA ASP A 49 -10.98 24.93 6.98
C ASP A 49 -10.76 25.70 5.66
N GLY A 50 -10.63 24.97 4.54
CA GLY A 50 -10.37 25.52 3.22
C GLY A 50 -8.89 25.80 2.91
N SER A 51 -7.99 25.72 3.89
CA SER A 51 -6.56 25.91 3.69
C SER A 51 -5.95 24.79 2.83
N LEU A 52 -4.86 25.10 2.14
CA LEU A 52 -4.10 24.15 1.33
C LEU A 52 -2.83 23.72 2.08
N ALA A 53 -2.72 22.43 2.35
CA ALA A 53 -1.46 21.83 2.73
C ALA A 53 -0.71 21.38 1.46
N GLN A 54 0.57 21.71 1.37
CA GLN A 54 1.45 21.28 0.28
C GLN A 54 2.78 20.80 0.88
N VAL A 55 3.21 19.61 0.46
CA VAL A 55 4.45 19.01 0.93
C VAL A 55 5.24 18.41 -0.25
N PRO A 56 6.57 18.45 -0.21
CA PRO A 56 7.38 17.78 -1.22
C PRO A 56 7.24 16.26 -1.07
N VAL A 57 7.17 15.56 -2.20
CA VAL A 57 7.19 14.09 -2.26
C VAL A 57 7.99 13.64 -3.47
N THR A 58 8.61 12.47 -3.39
CA THR A 58 9.18 11.80 -4.56
C THR A 58 8.09 10.91 -5.19
N ALA A 59 7.74 11.13 -6.45
CA ALA A 59 6.70 10.37 -7.10
C ALA A 59 7.21 9.66 -8.36
N HIS A 60 6.86 8.37 -8.50
CA HIS A 60 7.22 7.57 -9.66
C HIS A 60 6.10 6.58 -10.01
N SER A 61 6.02 6.14 -11.27
CA SER A 61 5.10 5.08 -11.69
C SER A 61 5.65 3.68 -11.45
N ASP A 62 6.98 3.56 -11.46
CA ASP A 62 7.69 2.31 -11.21
C ASP A 62 8.18 2.27 -9.76
N PRO A 63 7.72 1.32 -8.94
CA PRO A 63 8.19 1.14 -7.57
C PRO A 63 9.71 0.92 -7.47
N ALA A 64 10.33 0.31 -8.46
CA ALA A 64 11.78 0.03 -8.44
C ALA A 64 12.63 1.31 -8.38
N ALA A 65 12.12 2.42 -8.92
CA ALA A 65 12.80 3.71 -8.85
C ALA A 65 12.85 4.32 -7.45
N LEU A 66 12.02 3.82 -6.52
CA LEU A 66 11.94 4.33 -5.14
C LEU A 66 12.80 3.53 -4.16
N GLY A 67 13.14 2.28 -4.51
CA GLY A 67 13.95 1.39 -3.68
C GLY A 67 13.26 0.98 -2.37
N VAL A 68 13.99 0.25 -1.53
CA VAL A 68 13.48 -0.30 -0.26
C VAL A 68 13.03 0.79 0.70
N GLN A 69 11.87 0.57 1.30
CA GLN A 69 11.21 1.48 2.24
C GLN A 69 11.11 0.85 3.64
N ASP A 70 10.98 1.67 4.68
CA ASP A 70 10.71 1.19 6.04
C ASP A 70 9.21 0.88 6.21
N LEU A 71 8.35 1.67 5.58
CA LEU A 71 6.89 1.50 5.60
C LEU A 71 6.33 1.65 4.19
N VAL A 72 5.53 0.69 3.76
CA VAL A 72 4.71 0.77 2.53
C VAL A 72 3.24 0.84 2.93
N VAL A 73 2.58 1.95 2.62
CA VAL A 73 1.15 2.12 2.85
C VAL A 73 0.41 1.86 1.55
N VAL A 74 -0.36 0.78 1.49
CA VAL A 74 -1.18 0.42 0.34
C VAL A 74 -2.56 1.09 0.48
N ALA A 75 -2.78 2.15 -0.29
CA ALA A 75 -3.99 2.99 -0.26
C ALA A 75 -4.75 2.98 -1.59
N VAL A 76 -4.71 1.85 -2.30
CA VAL A 76 -5.48 1.64 -3.53
C VAL A 76 -6.87 1.08 -3.22
N LYS A 77 -7.78 1.16 -4.19
CA LYS A 77 -9.05 0.44 -4.09
C LYS A 77 -8.83 -1.08 -4.23
N ALA A 78 -9.65 -1.89 -3.57
CA ALA A 78 -9.50 -3.35 -3.53
C ALA A 78 -9.22 -4.03 -4.89
N PRO A 79 -9.85 -3.67 -6.01
CA PRO A 79 -9.54 -4.26 -7.32
C PRO A 79 -8.10 -4.02 -7.80
N GLY A 80 -7.42 -3.00 -7.29
CA GLY A 80 -6.03 -2.70 -7.64
C GLY A 80 -4.99 -3.48 -6.81
N LEU A 81 -5.42 -4.18 -5.76
CA LEU A 81 -4.51 -4.84 -4.83
C LEU A 81 -3.64 -5.94 -5.47
N PRO A 82 -4.18 -6.82 -6.37
CA PRO A 82 -3.36 -7.82 -7.02
C PRO A 82 -2.21 -7.22 -7.85
N ASP A 83 -2.45 -6.09 -8.53
CA ASP A 83 -1.40 -5.40 -9.28
C ASP A 83 -0.34 -4.80 -8.38
N VAL A 84 -0.77 -4.22 -7.25
CA VAL A 84 0.17 -3.71 -6.22
C VAL A 84 1.02 -4.84 -5.68
N ALA A 85 0.42 -5.96 -5.29
CA ALA A 85 1.13 -7.11 -4.73
C ALA A 85 2.22 -7.64 -5.69
N ARG A 86 1.92 -7.71 -7.00
CA ARG A 86 2.90 -8.12 -8.02
C ARG A 86 4.03 -7.11 -8.23
N ALA A 87 3.75 -5.82 -8.08
CA ALA A 87 4.69 -4.76 -8.43
C ALA A 87 5.50 -4.21 -7.24
N MET A 88 5.07 -4.45 -5.99
CA MET A 88 5.66 -3.79 -4.83
C MET A 88 6.96 -4.42 -4.32
N ALA A 89 7.34 -5.58 -4.82
CA ALA A 89 8.53 -6.30 -4.35
C ALA A 89 9.80 -5.43 -4.22
N PRO A 90 10.11 -4.49 -5.15
CA PRO A 90 11.28 -3.62 -5.02
C PRO A 90 11.24 -2.65 -3.82
N LEU A 91 10.07 -2.43 -3.21
CA LEU A 91 9.91 -1.58 -2.03
C LEU A 91 10.14 -2.35 -0.73
N ILE A 92 10.16 -3.70 -0.79
CA ILE A 92 10.14 -4.57 0.38
C ILE A 92 11.56 -5.04 0.71
N GLY A 93 11.98 -4.76 1.91
CA GLY A 93 13.18 -5.31 2.53
C GLY A 93 12.81 -6.18 3.74
N PRO A 94 13.82 -6.74 4.45
CA PRO A 94 13.58 -7.66 5.57
C PRO A 94 12.79 -7.04 6.72
N ASP A 95 12.91 -5.74 6.92
CA ASP A 95 12.27 -5.01 8.03
C ASP A 95 11.14 -4.08 7.56
N THR A 96 10.74 -4.18 6.29
CA THR A 96 9.67 -3.33 5.74
C THR A 96 8.32 -3.73 6.32
N ILE A 97 7.61 -2.76 6.88
CA ILE A 97 6.22 -2.91 7.31
C ILE A 97 5.30 -2.58 6.14
N VAL A 98 4.33 -3.44 5.87
CA VAL A 98 3.25 -3.18 4.90
C VAL A 98 1.95 -2.92 5.65
N LEU A 99 1.40 -1.72 5.46
CA LEU A 99 0.13 -1.30 6.03
C LEU A 99 -0.92 -1.15 4.92
N THR A 100 -2.00 -1.90 5.01
CA THR A 100 -3.14 -1.73 4.10
C THR A 100 -4.09 -0.66 4.66
N ALA A 101 -4.24 0.46 3.94
CA ALA A 101 -5.15 1.55 4.27
C ALA A 101 -6.41 1.47 3.38
N MET A 102 -7.13 0.35 3.51
CA MET A 102 -8.29 0.00 2.69
C MET A 102 -9.49 -0.26 3.58
N ASN A 103 -10.69 -0.02 3.06
CA ASN A 103 -11.94 -0.38 3.72
C ASN A 103 -12.37 -1.81 3.34
N GLY A 104 -13.10 -2.46 4.26
CA GLY A 104 -13.64 -3.80 4.08
C GLY A 104 -12.81 -4.88 4.77
N VAL A 105 -13.35 -6.10 4.76
CA VAL A 105 -12.66 -7.28 5.28
C VAL A 105 -11.76 -7.81 4.16
N PRO A 106 -10.44 -7.92 4.38
CA PRO A 106 -9.56 -8.47 3.37
C PRO A 106 -9.85 -9.97 3.17
N TRP A 107 -9.67 -10.49 1.95
CA TRP A 107 -9.88 -11.90 1.64
C TRP A 107 -8.99 -12.85 2.46
N TRP A 108 -7.81 -12.37 2.92
CA TRP A 108 -6.87 -13.12 3.78
C TRP A 108 -7.17 -12.95 5.29
N TYR A 109 -8.33 -12.42 5.68
CA TYR A 109 -8.65 -12.11 7.08
C TYR A 109 -8.49 -13.30 8.02
N PHE A 110 -8.85 -14.50 7.56
CA PHE A 110 -8.74 -15.74 8.32
C PHE A 110 -7.41 -16.49 8.12
N HIS A 111 -6.42 -15.84 7.51
CA HIS A 111 -5.11 -16.44 7.31
C HIS A 111 -4.22 -16.16 8.53
N ARG A 112 -3.67 -17.22 9.14
CA ARG A 112 -2.77 -17.18 10.32
C ARG A 112 -3.36 -16.54 11.58
N ILE A 113 -4.66 -16.58 11.77
CA ILE A 113 -5.30 -16.15 13.00
C ILE A 113 -5.40 -17.28 14.04
N GLY A 114 -5.23 -18.54 13.61
CA GLY A 114 -5.44 -19.73 14.44
C GLY A 114 -6.93 -19.98 14.76
N GLY A 115 -7.18 -21.16 15.36
CA GLY A 115 -8.52 -21.52 15.78
C GLY A 115 -9.40 -22.09 14.66
N PRO A 116 -10.71 -22.27 14.90
CA PRO A 116 -11.60 -23.02 13.99
C PRO A 116 -11.89 -22.31 12.67
N LEU A 117 -11.54 -21.03 12.53
CA LEU A 117 -11.74 -20.26 11.29
C LEU A 117 -10.46 -20.13 10.45
N GLU A 118 -9.36 -20.71 10.91
CA GLU A 118 -8.09 -20.65 10.15
C GLU A 118 -8.26 -21.17 8.72
N GLY A 119 -7.83 -20.38 7.75
CA GLY A 119 -7.92 -20.72 6.32
C GLY A 119 -9.33 -20.71 5.73
N THR A 120 -10.35 -20.28 6.50
CA THR A 120 -11.72 -20.15 5.98
C THR A 120 -11.76 -19.06 4.92
N ARG A 121 -12.39 -19.38 3.77
CA ARG A 121 -12.66 -18.42 2.69
C ARG A 121 -14.12 -18.02 2.68
N LEU A 122 -14.37 -16.72 2.52
CA LEU A 122 -15.72 -16.18 2.34
C LEU A 122 -15.96 -16.04 0.83
N ALA A 123 -16.72 -16.95 0.24
CA ALA A 123 -16.97 -16.98 -1.21
C ALA A 123 -17.55 -15.66 -1.76
N SER A 124 -18.23 -14.85 -0.92
CA SER A 124 -18.76 -13.55 -1.29
C SER A 124 -17.69 -12.45 -1.45
N VAL A 125 -16.50 -12.63 -0.88
CA VAL A 125 -15.38 -11.65 -0.92
C VAL A 125 -14.10 -12.23 -1.48
N ASP A 126 -14.00 -13.55 -1.53
CA ASP A 126 -12.91 -14.31 -2.14
C ASP A 126 -13.47 -15.36 -3.10
N PRO A 127 -13.64 -15.06 -4.37
CA PRO A 127 -14.19 -15.99 -5.37
C PRO A 127 -13.25 -17.16 -5.73
N GLY A 128 -12.09 -17.27 -5.09
CA GLY A 128 -11.19 -18.40 -5.27
C GLY A 128 -10.18 -18.27 -6.39
N ASP A 129 -10.26 -17.23 -7.20
CA ASP A 129 -9.34 -16.97 -8.32
C ASP A 129 -8.13 -16.06 -7.93
N ALA A 130 -8.09 -15.56 -6.70
CA ALA A 130 -6.92 -14.85 -6.23
C ALA A 130 -5.81 -15.89 -5.96
N PRO A 131 -4.62 -15.74 -6.57
CA PRO A 131 -3.52 -16.65 -6.29
C PRO A 131 -3.19 -16.64 -4.80
N ASP A 132 -3.08 -17.81 -4.20
CA ASP A 132 -2.71 -17.99 -2.77
C ASP A 132 -1.38 -17.29 -2.40
N ASP A 133 -0.62 -16.86 -3.41
CA ASP A 133 0.70 -16.24 -3.30
C ASP A 133 0.67 -14.72 -3.08
N ALA A 134 -0.49 -14.08 -3.07
CA ALA A 134 -0.59 -12.62 -2.89
C ALA A 134 -0.66 -12.17 -1.41
N GLY A 135 -0.47 -13.09 -0.46
CA GLY A 135 -0.27 -12.77 0.96
C GLY A 135 1.14 -12.24 1.22
N PRO A 136 1.35 -11.37 2.22
CA PRO A 136 2.65 -10.77 2.54
C PRO A 136 3.74 -11.77 2.97
N HIS A 137 3.44 -13.07 3.01
CA HIS A 137 4.39 -14.13 3.38
C HIS A 137 4.16 -15.41 2.58
N ALA A 138 4.51 -15.41 1.29
CA ALA A 138 4.80 -16.63 0.56
C ALA A 138 6.22 -17.12 0.99
N GLY A 139 6.34 -17.63 2.18
CA GLY A 139 7.59 -18.15 2.73
C GLY A 139 7.35 -19.45 3.51
N THR A 140 7.82 -20.56 2.91
CA THR A 140 8.00 -21.90 3.49
C THR A 140 6.75 -22.76 3.67
N ARG A 141 6.41 -23.51 2.62
CA ARG A 141 5.82 -24.84 2.81
C ARG A 141 6.87 -25.74 3.47
N HIS A 142 6.72 -26.00 4.76
CA HIS A 142 7.28 -27.20 5.35
C HIS A 142 6.25 -28.30 5.11
N GLY A 143 6.55 -29.23 4.21
CA GLY A 143 5.81 -30.47 4.08
C GLY A 143 5.92 -31.29 5.36
N PRO A 144 4.94 -32.16 5.64
CA PRO A 144 5.00 -33.07 6.78
C PRO A 144 6.09 -34.12 6.61
N PRO A 145 6.59 -34.69 7.74
CA PRO A 145 7.60 -35.77 7.72
C PRO A 145 7.11 -37.05 7.08
#